data_e835388d71574a55070424794f5134e4
#
_entry.id   e835388d71574a55070424794f5134e4
#
_cell.length_a   1.000
_cell.length_b   1.000
_cell.length_c   1.000
_cell.angle_alpha   90.00
_cell.angle_beta   90.00
_cell.angle_gamma   90.00
#
_symmetry.space_group_name_H-M   'P 1'
#
loop_
_entity.id
_entity.type
_entity.pdbx_description
1 polymer ?
#
loop_
_entity_poly.entity_id
_entity_poly.type
_entity_poly.pdbx_seq_one_letter_code
_entity_poly.pdbx_strand_id
1 'polypeptide(L)' 'NGIVSEDGNTVDREAEMEKMTENKIMYDALVQLVNKKMGLMKYAVQSEK' A
#
# COMPACT_ATOMS: atom_id res chain seq x y z
N ASN A 1 17.36 30.62 -6.16
CA ASN A 1 17.44 30.96 -4.90
C ASN A 1 16.97 29.92 -3.93
N GLY A 2 17.54 29.89 -2.74
CA GLY A 2 17.28 28.85 -1.80
C GLY A 2 15.83 28.75 -1.38
N ILE A 3 15.16 29.90 -1.22
CA ILE A 3 13.78 29.91 -0.77
C ILE A 3 12.86 29.25 -1.79
N VAL A 4 13.05 29.64 -3.05
CA VAL A 4 12.21 29.04 -4.11
C VAL A 4 12.46 27.55 -4.23
N SER A 5 13.72 27.18 -4.14
CA SER A 5 14.07 25.75 -4.23
C SER A 5 13.47 24.97 -3.07
N GLU A 6 13.49 25.56 -1.89
CA GLU A 6 12.95 24.87 -0.72
C GLU A 6 11.45 24.65 -0.84
N ASP A 7 10.75 25.66 -1.34
CA ASP A 7 9.31 25.54 -1.52
C ASP A 7 9.00 24.44 -2.53
N GLY A 8 9.73 24.43 -3.65
CA GLY A 8 9.55 23.39 -4.65
C GLY A 8 9.86 22.01 -4.10
N ASN A 9 10.95 21.91 -3.33
CA ASN A 9 11.32 20.63 -2.74
C ASN A 9 10.26 20.14 -1.77
N THR A 10 9.69 21.05 -0.99
CA THR A 10 8.66 20.66 -0.02
C THR A 10 7.43 20.10 -0.72
N VAL A 11 6.99 20.76 -1.79
CA VAL A 11 5.83 20.30 -2.53
C VAL A 11 6.10 18.94 -3.15
N ASP A 12 7.27 18.78 -3.76
CA ASP A 12 7.63 17.50 -4.37
C ASP A 12 7.70 16.40 -3.33
N ARG A 13 8.25 16.71 -2.17
CA ARG A 13 8.38 15.74 -1.11
C ARG A 13 7.02 15.30 -0.61
N GLU A 14 6.10 16.25 -0.45
CA GLU A 14 4.76 15.92 0.00
C GLU A 14 4.03 15.05 -1.01
N ALA A 15 4.20 15.37 -2.29
CA ALA A 15 3.56 14.57 -3.34
C ALA A 15 4.09 13.15 -3.32
N GLU A 16 5.39 13.00 -3.15
CA GLU A 16 5.99 11.68 -3.10
C GLU A 16 5.56 10.90 -1.87
N MET A 17 5.44 11.59 -0.75
CA MET A 17 4.97 10.94 0.47
C MET A 17 3.53 10.48 0.34
N GLU A 18 2.71 11.27 -0.35
CA GLU A 18 1.34 10.85 -0.62
C GLU A 18 1.32 9.59 -1.46
N LYS A 19 2.14 9.54 -2.50
CA LYS A 19 2.21 8.36 -3.35
C LYS A 19 2.69 7.15 -2.58
N MET A 20 3.68 7.35 -1.73
CA MET A 20 4.19 6.25 -0.92
C MET A 20 3.12 5.72 0.03
N THR A 21 2.37 6.64 0.63
CA THR A 21 1.29 6.26 1.53
C THR A 21 0.21 5.50 0.78
N GLU A 22 -0.18 5.99 -0.39
CA GLU A 22 -1.18 5.30 -1.21
C GLU A 22 -0.70 3.93 -1.61
N ASN A 23 0.56 3.81 -2.00
CA ASN A 23 1.12 2.53 -2.38
C ASN A 23 1.13 1.57 -1.21
N LYS A 24 1.45 2.06 -0.03
CA LYS A 24 1.47 1.21 1.15
C LYS A 24 0.07 0.71 1.47
N ILE A 25 -0.93 1.60 1.39
CA ILE A 25 -2.31 1.22 1.65
C ILE A 25 -2.76 0.15 0.66
N MET A 26 -2.45 0.33 -0.61
CA MET A 26 -2.81 -0.65 -1.63
C MET A 26 -2.09 -1.96 -1.42
N TYR A 27 -0.83 -1.89 -1.06
CA TYR A 27 -0.05 -3.09 -0.79
C TYR A 27 -0.64 -3.86 0.38
N ASP A 28 -0.96 -3.15 1.46
CA ASP A 28 -1.53 -3.79 2.65
C ASP A 28 -2.87 -4.42 2.33
N ALA A 29 -3.70 -3.72 1.57
CA ALA A 29 -5.00 -4.25 1.18
C ALA A 29 -4.85 -5.51 0.33
N LEU A 30 -3.87 -5.50 -0.56
CA LEU A 30 -3.63 -6.65 -1.42
C LEU A 30 -3.15 -7.84 -0.60
N VAL A 31 -2.27 -7.60 0.35
CA VAL A 31 -1.78 -8.66 1.23
C VAL A 31 -2.94 -9.27 2.01
N GLN A 32 -3.82 -8.42 2.55
CA GLN A 32 -4.97 -8.90 3.29
C GLN A 32 -5.89 -9.73 2.41
N LEU A 33 -6.08 -9.28 1.17
CA LEU A 33 -6.93 -10.02 0.24
C LEU A 33 -6.34 -11.40 -0.08
N VAL A 34 -5.05 -11.45 -0.33
CA VAL A 34 -4.38 -12.70 -0.62
C VAL A 34 -4.46 -13.63 0.58
N ASN A 35 -4.23 -13.11 1.77
CA ASN A 35 -4.29 -13.93 2.97
C ASN A 35 -5.69 -14.46 3.19
N LYS A 36 -6.70 -13.64 2.94
CA LYS A 36 -8.09 -14.07 3.08
C LYS A 36 -8.41 -15.17 2.08
N LYS A 37 -7.95 -14.99 0.84
CA LYS A 37 -8.19 -16.00 -0.19
C LYS A 37 -7.53 -17.32 0.16
N MET A 38 -6.31 -17.25 0.66
CA MET A 38 -5.60 -18.47 1.06
C MET A 38 -6.30 -19.15 2.21
N GLY A 39 -6.82 -18.37 3.14
CA GLY A 39 -7.58 -18.94 4.25
C GLY A 39 -8.82 -19.64 3.79
N LEU A 40 -9.54 -19.06 2.83
CA LEU A 40 -10.73 -19.67 2.29
C LEU A 40 -10.40 -20.97 1.55
N MET A 41 -9.31 -20.96 0.79
CA MET A 41 -8.90 -22.16 0.08
C MET A 41 -8.54 -23.28 1.04
N LYS A 42 -7.84 -22.90 2.09
CA LYS A 42 -7.45 -23.88 3.11
C LYS A 42 -8.69 -24.48 3.78
N TYR A 43 -9.65 -23.62 4.08
CA TYR A 43 -10.90 -24.06 4.68
C TYR A 43 -11.65 -25.00 3.75
N ALA A 44 -11.68 -24.67 2.47
CA ALA A 44 -12.38 -25.50 1.49
C ALA A 44 -11.74 -26.88 1.40
N VAL A 45 -10.42 -26.93 1.41
CA VAL A 45 -9.73 -28.22 1.35
C VAL A 45 -10.04 -29.05 2.59
N GLN A 46 -10.06 -28.40 3.74
CA GLN A 46 -10.37 -29.12 4.98
C GLN A 46 -11.81 -29.62 4.99
N SER A 47 -12.71 -28.86 4.38
CA SER A 47 -14.12 -29.24 4.35
C SER A 47 -14.38 -30.46 3.51
N GLU A 48 -13.52 -30.73 2.54
CA GLU A 48 -13.71 -31.89 1.66
C GLU A 48 -13.50 -33.20 2.37
N LYS A 49 -12.86 -33.16 3.52
CA LYS A 49 -12.68 -34.38 4.28
C LYS A 49 -13.94 -34.74 5.04
#